data_6ef1ec20a9cf55fdfa6ce8a225eb4060
#
_entry.id   6ef1ec20a9cf55fdfa6ce8a225eb4060
#
_cell.length_a   1.000
_cell.length_b   1.000
_cell.length_c   1.000
_cell.angle_alpha   90.00
_cell.angle_beta   90.00
_cell.angle_gamma   90.00
#
_symmetry.space_group_name_H-M   'P 1'
#
loop_
_entity.id
_entity.type
_entity.pdbx_description
1 polymer ?
#
loop_
_entity_poly.entity_id
_entity_poly.type
_entity_poly.pdbx_seq_one_letter_code
_entity_poly.pdbx_strand_id
1 'polypeptide(L)'
;MRVLCCLDGTNIEHISRALSTLVIDAERTIGLLYVTDSGPHHEIERKREWLLRPRHPSGPLQEKIQHAEAGASQDILQEGLRYLPQAETLSREGRPEQEIIQCASEWHADLILICPRSPASGGPTSGPKSVGHVARFVLDHAPCPVLLLRQFAH
;
A
#
# COMPACT_ATOMS: atom_id res chain seq x y z
N MET A 1 -7.09 -11.82 16.94
CA MET A 1 -6.43 -11.95 15.63
C MET A 1 -6.03 -10.57 15.09
N ARG A 2 -4.78 -10.39 14.68
CA ARG A 2 -4.24 -9.13 14.13
C ARG A 2 -4.23 -9.19 12.60
N VAL A 3 -5.00 -8.32 11.96
CA VAL A 3 -5.19 -8.30 10.50
C VAL A 3 -4.53 -7.04 9.93
N LEU A 4 -3.50 -7.21 9.12
CA LEU A 4 -2.79 -6.13 8.43
C LEU A 4 -3.40 -5.90 7.04
N CYS A 5 -3.97 -4.72 6.84
CA CYS A 5 -4.62 -4.33 5.60
C CYS A 5 -3.71 -3.38 4.80
N CYS A 6 -3.27 -3.81 3.61
CA CYS A 6 -2.39 -3.03 2.75
C CYS A 6 -3.22 -2.10 1.85
N LEU A 7 -3.13 -0.78 2.10
CA LEU A 7 -3.81 0.25 1.33
C LEU A 7 -2.98 0.65 0.11
N ASP A 8 -3.66 0.90 -1.00
CA ASP A 8 -3.09 1.46 -2.24
C ASP A 8 -3.64 2.85 -2.60
N GLY A 9 -4.48 3.41 -1.73
CA GLY A 9 -5.15 4.69 -1.92
C GLY A 9 -6.53 4.59 -2.58
N THR A 10 -6.93 3.41 -3.10
CA THR A 10 -8.21 3.22 -3.81
C THR A 10 -9.01 2.02 -3.32
N ASN A 11 -8.42 1.16 -2.49
CA ASN A 11 -8.95 -0.17 -2.17
C ASN A 11 -9.66 -0.28 -0.81
N ILE A 12 -9.79 0.81 -0.05
CA ILE A 12 -10.32 0.76 1.33
C ILE A 12 -11.76 0.22 1.42
N GLU A 13 -12.63 0.61 0.51
CA GLU A 13 -14.01 0.12 0.49
C GLU A 13 -14.05 -1.40 0.26
N HIS A 14 -13.19 -1.88 -0.64
CA HIS A 14 -13.08 -3.30 -0.93
C HIS A 14 -12.55 -4.10 0.27
N ILE A 15 -11.53 -3.59 0.94
CA ILE A 15 -10.97 -4.16 2.16
C ILE A 15 -12.00 -4.18 3.29
N SER A 16 -12.71 -3.08 3.52
CA SER A 16 -13.76 -2.99 4.55
C SER A 16 -14.86 -4.02 4.33
N ARG A 17 -15.31 -4.18 3.09
CA ARG A 17 -16.30 -5.20 2.72
C ARG A 17 -15.78 -6.62 2.96
N ALA A 18 -14.54 -6.90 2.58
CA ALA A 18 -13.93 -8.22 2.81
C ALA A 18 -13.78 -8.55 4.30
N LEU A 19 -13.38 -7.58 5.11
CA LEU A 19 -13.28 -7.73 6.56
C LEU A 19 -14.62 -8.06 7.21
N SER A 20 -15.70 -7.45 6.74
CA SER A 20 -17.04 -7.71 7.30
C SER A 20 -17.61 -9.06 6.89
N THR A 21 -17.21 -9.59 5.72
CA THR A 21 -17.74 -10.84 5.16
C THR A 21 -16.87 -12.06 5.43
N LEU A 22 -15.56 -11.90 5.39
CA LEU A 22 -14.61 -13.03 5.41
C LEU A 22 -13.91 -13.19 6.76
N VAL A 23 -13.77 -12.11 7.52
CA VAL A 23 -13.07 -12.11 8.80
C VAL A 23 -14.06 -11.88 9.92
N ILE A 24 -14.65 -12.95 10.42
CA ILE A 24 -15.78 -12.92 11.38
C ILE A 24 -15.33 -12.88 12.83
N ASP A 25 -14.02 -12.84 13.10
CA ASP A 25 -13.50 -12.79 14.47
C ASP A 25 -13.92 -11.49 15.18
N ALA A 26 -14.63 -11.61 16.30
CA ALA A 26 -15.09 -10.47 17.09
C ALA A 26 -13.94 -9.74 17.83
N GLU A 27 -12.86 -10.46 18.15
CA GLU A 27 -11.67 -9.91 18.83
C GLU A 27 -10.52 -9.65 17.85
N ARG A 28 -10.82 -8.96 16.74
CA ARG A 28 -9.79 -8.62 15.75
C ARG A 28 -9.22 -7.22 16.00
N THR A 29 -7.91 -7.10 15.90
CA THR A 29 -7.20 -5.83 15.78
C THR A 29 -6.86 -5.58 14.31
N ILE A 30 -7.24 -4.45 13.77
CA ILE A 30 -7.02 -4.09 12.37
C ILE A 30 -5.90 -3.06 12.29
N GLY A 31 -4.89 -3.32 11.48
CA GLY A 31 -3.85 -2.36 11.11
C GLY A 31 -4.04 -1.93 9.66
N LEU A 32 -4.14 -0.63 9.41
CA LEU A 32 -4.16 -0.04 8.08
C LEU A 32 -2.74 0.41 7.73
N LEU A 33 -2.11 -0.29 6.82
CA LEU A 33 -0.76 0.02 6.36
C LEU A 33 -0.80 0.73 5.01
N TYR A 34 -0.17 1.89 4.93
CA TYR A 34 0.19 2.54 3.68
C TYR A 34 1.70 2.70 3.58
N VAL A 35 2.28 2.31 2.45
CA VAL A 35 3.71 2.43 2.17
C VAL A 35 3.90 3.46 1.06
N THR A 36 4.63 4.52 1.39
CA THR A 36 5.11 5.50 0.40
C THR A 36 6.29 4.89 -0.35
N ASP A 37 6.13 4.69 -1.66
CA ASP A 37 7.16 4.07 -2.49
C ASP A 37 8.34 5.03 -2.72
N SER A 38 9.49 4.71 -2.13
CA SER A 38 10.77 5.38 -2.35
C SER A 38 11.79 4.48 -3.05
N GLY A 39 11.31 3.44 -3.74
CA GLY A 39 12.16 2.45 -4.42
C GLY A 39 12.96 3.04 -5.59
N PRO A 40 13.96 2.30 -6.11
CA PRO A 40 14.88 2.77 -7.17
C PRO A 40 14.18 3.19 -8.46
N HIS A 41 13.00 2.67 -8.76
CA HIS A 41 12.20 3.12 -9.91
C HIS A 41 11.72 4.56 -9.74
N HIS A 42 11.34 4.95 -8.53
CA HIS A 42 10.97 6.33 -8.20
C HIS A 42 12.18 7.27 -8.25
N GLU A 43 13.35 6.79 -7.82
CA GLU A 43 14.61 7.56 -7.95
C GLU A 43 15.04 7.75 -9.41
N ILE A 44 14.81 6.75 -10.28
CA ILE A 44 15.14 6.85 -11.71
C ILE A 44 14.17 7.81 -12.42
N GLU A 45 12.90 7.79 -12.09
CA GLU A 45 11.94 8.77 -12.62
C GLU A 45 12.24 10.18 -12.13
N ARG A 46 12.55 10.37 -10.84
CA ARG A 46 13.02 11.65 -10.30
C ARG A 46 14.31 12.12 -10.96
N LYS A 47 15.28 11.23 -11.23
CA LYS A 47 16.53 11.56 -11.94
C LYS A 47 16.28 11.91 -13.40
N ARG A 48 15.34 11.25 -14.09
CA ARG A 48 14.94 11.60 -15.46
C ARG A 48 14.27 12.97 -15.52
N GLU A 49 13.33 13.25 -14.63
CA GLU A 49 12.70 14.57 -14.53
C GLU A 49 13.71 15.65 -14.18
N TRP A 50 14.70 15.35 -13.33
CA TRP A 50 15.76 16.27 -12.95
C TRP A 50 16.72 16.57 -14.12
N LEU A 51 17.06 15.59 -14.96
CA LEU A 51 17.91 15.76 -16.13
C LEU A 51 17.26 16.57 -17.26
N LEU A 52 15.92 16.63 -17.28
CA LEU A 52 15.14 17.35 -18.28
C LEU A 52 14.76 18.78 -17.84
N ARG A 53 15.07 19.20 -16.61
CA ARG A 53 14.83 20.55 -16.11
C ARG A 53 16.11 21.40 -16.10
N PRO A 54 16.01 22.69 -16.51
CA PRO A 54 17.14 23.61 -16.39
C PRO A 54 17.54 23.80 -14.92
N ARG A 55 18.83 23.87 -14.69
CA ARG A 55 19.50 23.97 -13.38
C ARG A 55 18.90 25.06 -12.50
N HIS A 56 18.20 24.69 -11.45
CA HIS A 56 17.97 25.53 -10.27
C HIS A 56 18.04 24.72 -8.97
N PRO A 57 18.43 25.35 -7.85
CA PRO A 57 18.90 24.67 -6.64
C PRO A 57 17.79 23.89 -5.93
N SER A 58 18.13 22.69 -5.54
CA SER A 58 17.30 21.56 -5.17
C SER A 58 16.88 21.44 -3.69
N GLY A 59 17.05 22.46 -2.85
CA GLY A 59 16.66 22.40 -1.45
C GLY A 59 15.15 22.49 -1.18
N PRO A 60 14.46 23.56 -1.60
CA PRO A 60 13.05 23.75 -1.22
C PRO A 60 12.06 22.87 -2.00
N LEU A 61 12.45 22.32 -3.14
CA LEU A 61 11.57 21.46 -3.94
C LEU A 61 11.49 20.05 -3.38
N GLN A 62 12.58 19.53 -2.83
CA GLN A 62 12.65 18.20 -2.24
C GLN A 62 11.86 18.13 -0.93
N GLU A 63 11.92 19.18 -0.11
CA GLU A 63 11.08 19.31 1.09
C GLU A 63 9.59 19.40 0.72
N LYS A 64 9.23 20.14 -0.34
CA LYS A 64 7.83 20.23 -0.80
C LYS A 64 7.29 18.90 -1.32
N ILE A 65 8.12 18.10 -1.99
CA ILE A 65 7.74 16.76 -2.47
C ILE A 65 7.53 15.82 -1.28
N GLN A 66 8.44 15.81 -0.31
CA GLN A 66 8.29 15.01 0.91
C GLN A 66 7.08 15.42 1.73
N HIS A 67 6.76 16.71 1.85
CA HIS A 67 5.56 17.20 2.50
C HIS A 67 4.28 16.78 1.75
N ALA A 68 4.29 16.81 0.42
CA ALA A 68 3.14 16.38 -0.39
C ALA A 68 2.92 14.86 -0.30
N GLU A 69 3.97 14.06 -0.29
CA GLU A 69 3.91 12.60 -0.13
C GLU A 69 3.44 12.22 1.28
N ALA A 70 3.92 12.90 2.32
CA ALA A 70 3.46 12.71 3.69
C ALA A 70 1.98 13.10 3.86
N GLY A 71 1.55 14.19 3.23
CA GLY A 71 0.16 14.62 3.20
C GLY A 71 -0.75 13.59 2.52
N ALA A 72 -0.36 13.05 1.37
CA ALA A 72 -1.10 12.02 0.66
C ALA A 72 -1.22 10.72 1.48
N SER A 73 -0.16 10.31 2.15
CA SER A 73 -0.16 9.15 3.04
C SER A 73 -1.14 9.32 4.20
N GLN A 74 -1.15 10.50 4.84
CA GLN A 74 -2.08 10.81 5.91
C GLN A 74 -3.54 10.82 5.43
N ASP A 75 -3.81 11.39 4.27
CA ASP A 75 -5.16 11.45 3.69
C ASP A 75 -5.71 10.03 3.42
N ILE A 76 -4.88 9.13 2.88
CA ILE A 76 -5.25 7.74 2.63
C ILE A 76 -5.56 7.01 3.94
N LEU A 77 -4.73 7.17 4.95
CA LEU A 77 -4.93 6.54 6.27
C LEU A 77 -6.16 7.12 6.99
N GLN A 78 -6.38 8.43 6.90
CA GLN A 78 -7.59 9.07 7.46
C GLN A 78 -8.86 8.62 6.76
N GLU A 79 -8.82 8.47 5.44
CA GLU A 79 -9.95 7.89 4.71
C GLU A 79 -10.19 6.44 5.15
N GLY A 80 -9.13 5.67 5.35
CA GLY A 80 -9.21 4.32 5.93
C GLY A 80 -9.93 4.28 7.26
N LEU A 81 -9.65 5.23 8.15
CA LEU A 81 -10.30 5.34 9.46
C LEU A 81 -11.79 5.73 9.37
N ARG A 82 -12.24 6.35 8.28
CA ARG A 82 -13.69 6.59 8.07
C ARG A 82 -14.46 5.30 7.86
N TYR A 83 -13.85 4.33 7.19
CA TYR A 83 -14.43 2.99 6.98
C TYR A 83 -14.22 2.05 8.17
N LEU A 84 -13.09 2.20 8.85
CA LEU A 84 -12.64 1.33 9.94
C LEU A 84 -12.15 2.18 11.14
N PRO A 85 -13.07 2.80 11.91
CA PRO A 85 -12.71 3.79 12.94
C PRO A 85 -11.85 3.25 14.10
N GLN A 86 -11.87 1.93 14.32
CA GLN A 86 -11.11 1.29 15.40
C GLN A 86 -9.76 0.72 14.93
N ALA A 87 -9.37 0.97 13.67
CA ALA A 87 -8.12 0.46 13.15
C ALA A 87 -6.93 1.30 13.62
N GLU A 88 -5.78 0.64 13.78
CA GLU A 88 -4.49 1.30 13.95
C GLU A 88 -3.96 1.75 12.59
N THR A 89 -3.36 2.94 12.51
CA THR A 89 -2.73 3.43 11.29
C THR A 89 -1.22 3.18 11.34
N LEU A 90 -0.69 2.62 10.26
CA LEU A 90 0.72 2.29 10.09
C LEU A 90 1.22 2.95 8.80
N SER A 91 2.18 3.83 8.91
CA SER A 91 2.83 4.48 7.76
C SER A 91 4.27 4.03 7.65
N ARG A 92 4.68 3.65 6.46
CA ARG A 92 6.05 3.24 6.15
C ARG A 92 6.52 3.93 4.87
N GLU A 93 7.82 4.03 4.71
CA GLU A 93 8.47 4.56 3.51
C GLU A 93 9.56 3.59 3.06
N GLY A 94 9.56 3.23 1.79
CA GLY A 94 10.51 2.29 1.24
C GLY A 94 9.97 1.55 0.03
N ARG A 95 10.46 0.32 -0.18
CA ARG A 95 9.92 -0.58 -1.19
C ARG A 95 8.68 -1.27 -0.62
N PRO A 96 7.51 -1.07 -1.23
CA PRO A 96 6.25 -1.57 -0.68
C PRO A 96 6.28 -3.06 -0.34
N GLU A 97 6.85 -3.88 -1.21
CA GLU A 97 6.93 -5.33 -1.01
C GLU A 97 7.76 -5.73 0.22
N GLN A 98 8.82 -4.99 0.52
CA GLN A 98 9.69 -5.25 1.68
C GLN A 98 9.09 -4.67 2.96
N GLU A 99 8.59 -3.45 2.90
CA GLU A 99 8.00 -2.76 4.04
C GLU A 99 6.74 -3.47 4.55
N ILE A 100 5.93 -4.07 3.66
CA ILE A 100 4.77 -4.88 4.06
C ILE A 100 5.22 -6.10 4.87
N ILE A 101 6.23 -6.84 4.41
CA ILE A 101 6.76 -8.02 5.10
C ILE A 101 7.34 -7.65 6.46
N GLN A 102 8.16 -6.60 6.49
CA GLN A 102 8.77 -6.13 7.73
C GLN A 102 7.73 -5.65 8.72
N CYS A 103 6.78 -4.83 8.27
CA CYS A 103 5.68 -4.37 9.12
C CYS A 103 4.83 -5.53 9.65
N ALA A 104 4.53 -6.53 8.84
CA ALA A 104 3.79 -7.71 9.25
C ALA A 104 4.52 -8.48 10.37
N SER A 105 5.84 -8.62 10.26
CA SER A 105 6.66 -9.26 11.28
C SER A 105 6.72 -8.44 12.58
N GLU A 106 7.00 -7.15 12.50
CA GLU A 106 7.13 -6.27 13.66
C GLU A 106 5.79 -6.06 14.39
N TRP A 107 4.71 -5.94 13.64
CA TRP A 107 3.36 -5.77 14.15
C TRP A 107 2.72 -7.10 14.58
N HIS A 108 3.40 -8.23 14.37
CA HIS A 108 2.89 -9.58 14.65
C HIS A 108 1.54 -9.86 14.00
N ALA A 109 1.45 -9.63 12.70
CA ALA A 109 0.23 -9.89 11.95
C ALA A 109 -0.07 -11.39 11.87
N ASP A 110 -1.32 -11.75 12.11
CA ASP A 110 -1.83 -13.12 11.93
C ASP A 110 -2.36 -13.34 10.50
N LEU A 111 -2.70 -12.25 9.81
CA LEU A 111 -3.24 -12.26 8.46
C LEU A 111 -2.88 -10.95 7.74
N ILE A 112 -2.46 -11.05 6.49
CA ILE A 112 -2.30 -9.90 5.58
C ILE A 112 -3.43 -9.90 4.57
N LEU A 113 -4.11 -8.75 4.42
CA LEU A 113 -5.06 -8.46 3.34
C LEU A 113 -4.39 -7.58 2.30
N ILE A 114 -4.32 -8.06 1.06
CA ILE A 114 -3.71 -7.31 -0.04
C ILE A 114 -4.58 -7.39 -1.29
N CYS A 115 -4.62 -6.32 -2.07
CA CYS A 115 -5.29 -6.27 -3.37
C CYS A 115 -4.27 -6.37 -4.51
N PRO A 116 -4.64 -6.96 -5.65
CA PRO A 116 -3.84 -6.85 -6.86
C PRO A 116 -3.75 -5.40 -7.30
N ARG A 117 -2.72 -5.06 -8.09
CA ARG A 117 -2.58 -3.73 -8.67
C ARG A 117 -3.84 -3.34 -9.44
N SER A 118 -4.36 -2.13 -9.17
CA SER A 118 -5.51 -1.60 -9.88
C SER A 118 -5.18 -1.34 -11.36
N PRO A 119 -6.08 -1.68 -12.30
CA PRO A 119 -5.90 -1.36 -13.72
C PRO A 119 -5.75 0.14 -14.01
N ALA A 120 -6.23 1.00 -13.11
CA ALA A 120 -6.13 2.46 -13.21
C ALA A 120 -4.69 3.00 -13.10
N SER A 121 -3.72 2.19 -12.69
CA SER A 121 -2.30 2.60 -12.58
C SER A 121 -1.52 2.55 -13.90
N GLY A 122 -2.16 2.57 -15.07
CA GLY A 122 -1.55 2.91 -16.36
C GLY A 122 -0.47 1.95 -16.89
N GLY A 123 -0.43 0.70 -16.46
CA GLY A 123 0.44 -0.32 -17.04
C GLY A 123 -0.21 -1.04 -18.23
N PRO A 124 0.58 -1.59 -19.18
CA PRO A 124 0.05 -2.33 -20.30
C PRO A 124 -0.78 -3.54 -19.82
N THR A 125 -2.01 -3.63 -20.34
CA THR A 125 -2.99 -4.68 -19.99
C THR A 125 -2.81 -5.97 -20.79
N SER A 126 -1.66 -6.21 -21.36
CA SER A 126 -1.43 -7.41 -22.16
C SER A 126 -0.98 -8.59 -21.30
N GLY A 127 -1.85 -9.58 -21.18
CA GLY A 127 -1.58 -10.85 -20.54
C GLY A 127 -2.66 -11.27 -19.54
N PRO A 128 -2.61 -12.51 -19.02
CA PRO A 128 -3.52 -12.95 -17.98
C PRO A 128 -3.39 -12.01 -16.76
N LYS A 129 -4.52 -11.68 -16.13
CA LYS A 129 -4.63 -10.73 -15.01
C LYS A 129 -3.61 -11.04 -13.93
N SER A 130 -2.45 -10.39 -13.99
CA SER A 130 -1.38 -10.54 -13.00
C SER A 130 -1.78 -9.86 -11.69
N VAL A 131 -1.38 -10.46 -10.58
CA VAL A 131 -1.58 -9.87 -9.24
C VAL A 131 -0.68 -8.66 -8.99
N GLY A 132 0.29 -8.41 -9.86
CA GLY A 132 1.30 -7.37 -9.71
C GLY A 132 2.52 -7.83 -8.89
N HIS A 133 3.60 -7.06 -8.99
CA HIS A 133 4.87 -7.41 -8.36
C HIS A 133 4.79 -7.44 -6.83
N VAL A 134 4.21 -6.42 -6.21
CA VAL A 134 4.12 -6.29 -4.75
C VAL A 134 3.31 -7.44 -4.16
N ALA A 135 2.10 -7.70 -4.69
CA ALA A 135 1.26 -8.77 -4.16
C ALA A 135 1.91 -10.15 -4.34
N ARG A 136 2.60 -10.39 -5.47
CA ARG A 136 3.33 -11.65 -5.69
C ARG A 136 4.46 -11.83 -4.68
N PHE A 137 5.26 -10.80 -4.45
CA PHE A 137 6.35 -10.84 -3.49
C PHE A 137 5.83 -11.11 -2.07
N VAL A 138 4.74 -10.44 -1.68
CA VAL A 138 4.12 -10.65 -0.36
C VAL A 138 3.59 -12.08 -0.22
N LEU A 139 2.93 -12.63 -1.26
CA LEU A 139 2.46 -14.02 -1.24
C LEU A 139 3.59 -15.04 -1.06
N ASP A 140 4.78 -14.76 -1.63
CA ASP A 140 5.92 -15.66 -1.57
C ASP A 140 6.72 -15.55 -0.25
N HIS A 141 6.70 -14.38 0.42
CA HIS A 141 7.62 -14.09 1.53
C HIS A 141 6.92 -13.69 2.84
N ALA A 142 5.60 -13.64 2.89
CA ALA A 142 4.89 -13.23 4.10
C ALA A 142 5.15 -14.15 5.29
N PRO A 143 5.30 -13.60 6.51
CA PRO A 143 5.50 -14.39 7.73
C PRO A 143 4.21 -15.05 8.24
N CYS A 144 3.06 -14.71 7.66
CA CYS A 144 1.74 -15.19 8.03
C CYS A 144 0.86 -15.42 6.79
N PRO A 145 -0.32 -16.04 6.92
CA PRO A 145 -1.29 -16.18 5.83
C PRO A 145 -1.60 -14.85 5.13
N VAL A 146 -1.80 -14.93 3.81
CA VAL A 146 -2.13 -13.77 2.96
C VAL A 146 -3.44 -14.02 2.25
N LEU A 147 -4.38 -13.09 2.38
CA LEU A 147 -5.63 -13.09 1.65
C LEU A 147 -5.56 -12.06 0.52
N LEU A 148 -5.53 -12.55 -0.72
CA LEU A 148 -5.54 -11.73 -1.91
C LEU A 148 -6.99 -11.41 -2.31
N LEU A 149 -7.37 -10.14 -2.20
CA LEU A 149 -8.71 -9.67 -2.53
C LEU A 149 -8.75 -9.23 -3.99
N ARG A 150 -9.39 -10.01 -4.86
CA ARG A 150 -9.65 -9.60 -6.24
C ARG A 150 -10.97 -8.84 -6.33
N GLN A 151 -10.96 -7.73 -7.08
CA GLN A 151 -12.22 -7.09 -7.46
C GLN A 151 -12.94 -8.01 -8.44
N PHE A 152 -14.17 -8.37 -8.10
CA PHE A 152 -15.03 -9.05 -9.06
C PHE A 152 -15.41 -8.00 -10.12
N ALA A 153 -15.03 -8.24 -11.37
CA ALA A 153 -15.60 -7.52 -12.50
C ALA A 153 -17.04 -8.02 -12.64
N HIS A 154 -17.98 -7.18 -12.28
CA HIS A 154 -19.37 -7.37 -12.61
C HIS A 154 -19.65 -6.93 -14.03
#